data_801a9ac8d644a864288d9a14a89f0e9d
#
_entry.id   801a9ac8d644a864288d9a14a89f0e9d
#
_cell.length_a   1.000
_cell.length_b   1.000
_cell.length_c   1.000
_cell.angle_alpha   90.00
_cell.angle_beta   90.00
_cell.angle_gamma   90.00
#
_symmetry.space_group_name_H-M   'P 1'
#
loop_
_entity.id
_entity.type
_entity.pdbx_description
1 polymer ?
#
loop_
_entity_poly.entity_id
_entity_poly.type
_entity_poly.pdbx_seq_one_letter_code
_entity_poly.pdbx_strand_id
1 'polypeptide(L)'
;MGAVLIAGASLMGFLAWFSVWTTPHLNADQAIHILMAERFDVARDAYYWGQDRLGSLLPALGAVLVALGVPSLDALAWVQLGVLLASGLVWLRLLRNPLLGALGFAAMLLPIFPFHESVAIGHPYLAQQFFGLLWLSVLDRGTGTQGGALRALGLPLLGLAALWASELSLPFLVASAWYYRRSLVDLVRSHPWASLVGSLVGGTALTTAKLGAPKQRGFGTLLADPSDLVKSISIQWSEWSATLLFEGNKPFNGLYWWTALVVVGLVAGAGLRQQMKPSRRTASLAVGAAATWLLVHASGWSAANGFPLRYFAAAFGLGSLALGSYASDLGWGTRRSHWFAAFGLVALQGWAAWSFSAHFSTGAKGRINRAQAEAFCEVLERTKTPAAVMGSYWNAYLVDGLSGKVVGLPFDGEHCRNRRYEGAVLNADSVAFIGNGWLDVLPDSLNQYGRTWNAAGSTAEANGVRYRWYRRLD
;
A
#
# COMPACT_ATOMS: atom_id res chain seq x y z
N MET A 1 23.04 11.39 17.18
CA MET A 1 23.81 10.77 16.08
C MET A 1 23.25 9.40 15.71
N GLY A 2 23.13 8.40 16.61
CA GLY A 2 22.67 7.05 16.27
C GLY A 2 21.29 6.97 15.58
N ALA A 3 20.27 7.73 16.02
CA ALA A 3 18.96 7.77 15.38
C ALA A 3 19.04 8.28 13.92
N VAL A 4 19.89 9.28 13.66
CA VAL A 4 20.09 9.81 12.31
C VAL A 4 20.76 8.77 11.41
N LEU A 5 21.71 8.00 11.93
CA LEU A 5 22.36 6.92 11.18
C LEU A 5 21.38 5.81 10.83
N ILE A 6 20.54 5.38 11.79
CA ILE A 6 19.50 4.38 11.55
C ILE A 6 18.50 4.88 10.49
N ALA A 7 18.00 6.10 10.64
CA ALA A 7 17.06 6.67 9.70
C ALA A 7 17.66 6.84 8.30
N GLY A 8 18.91 7.31 8.22
CA GLY A 8 19.63 7.48 6.95
C GLY A 8 19.88 6.15 6.23
N ALA A 9 20.37 5.14 6.95
CA ALA A 9 20.58 3.80 6.38
C ALA A 9 19.25 3.17 5.89
N SER A 10 18.18 3.35 6.66
CA SER A 10 16.85 2.85 6.28
C SER A 10 16.31 3.56 5.05
N LEU A 11 16.51 4.88 4.94
CA LEU A 11 16.13 5.65 3.76
C LEU A 11 16.90 5.21 2.52
N MET A 12 18.20 4.99 2.65
CA MET A 12 19.03 4.49 1.53
C MET A 12 18.56 3.08 1.08
N GLY A 13 18.25 2.19 2.03
CA GLY A 13 17.70 0.88 1.71
C GLY A 13 16.33 0.96 1.03
N PHE A 14 15.45 1.84 1.49
CA PHE A 14 14.17 2.10 0.83
C PHE A 14 14.38 2.59 -0.61
N LEU A 15 15.23 3.59 -0.81
CA LEU A 15 15.51 4.13 -2.14
C LEU A 15 16.11 3.07 -3.07
N ALA A 16 16.91 2.15 -2.56
CA ALA A 16 17.53 1.10 -3.35
C ALA A 16 16.58 -0.06 -3.70
N TRP A 17 15.56 -0.38 -2.87
CA TRP A 17 14.82 -1.63 -3.00
C TRP A 17 13.31 -1.48 -3.11
N PHE A 18 12.72 -0.41 -2.57
CA PHE A 18 11.26 -0.29 -2.46
C PHE A 18 10.69 1.00 -3.07
N SER A 19 11.51 1.95 -3.45
CA SER A 19 11.02 3.16 -4.13
C SER A 19 10.46 2.81 -5.50
N VAL A 20 9.52 3.61 -5.98
CA VAL A 20 8.96 3.46 -7.35
C VAL A 20 10.07 3.48 -8.40
N TRP A 21 11.19 4.19 -8.15
CA TRP A 21 12.31 4.26 -9.09
C TRP A 21 13.06 2.94 -9.29
N THR A 22 13.14 2.11 -8.26
CA THR A 22 14.11 0.99 -8.24
C THR A 22 13.46 -0.36 -7.96
N THR A 23 12.24 -0.35 -7.40
CA THR A 23 11.61 -1.59 -6.95
C THR A 23 11.40 -2.61 -8.09
N PRO A 24 11.87 -3.86 -7.94
CA PRO A 24 11.52 -4.94 -8.86
C PRO A 24 10.09 -5.43 -8.66
N HIS A 25 9.43 -5.01 -7.56
CA HIS A 25 8.07 -5.40 -7.19
C HIS A 25 6.99 -4.58 -7.90
N LEU A 26 7.36 -3.70 -8.83
CA LEU A 26 6.38 -2.91 -9.59
C LEU A 26 5.45 -3.85 -10.35
N ASN A 27 4.15 -3.67 -10.15
CA ASN A 27 3.11 -4.50 -10.73
C ASN A 27 1.97 -3.63 -11.31
N ALA A 28 0.94 -4.26 -11.86
CA ALA A 28 -0.19 -3.55 -12.46
C ALA A 28 -0.91 -2.59 -11.49
N ASP A 29 -1.09 -2.97 -10.22
CA ASP A 29 -1.79 -2.11 -9.26
C ASP A 29 -0.99 -0.82 -8.99
N GLN A 30 0.34 -0.90 -9.00
CA GLN A 30 1.23 0.26 -8.90
C GLN A 30 1.27 1.06 -10.21
N ALA A 31 1.33 0.38 -11.34
CA ALA A 31 1.29 1.00 -12.67
C ALA A 31 0.00 1.79 -12.89
N ILE A 32 -1.16 1.27 -12.43
CA ILE A 32 -2.43 2.00 -12.47
C ILE A 32 -2.36 3.31 -11.66
N HIS A 33 -1.64 3.37 -10.54
CA HIS A 33 -1.44 4.63 -9.81
C HIS A 33 -0.61 5.63 -10.63
N ILE A 34 0.39 5.16 -11.39
CA ILE A 34 1.17 6.00 -12.31
C ILE A 34 0.26 6.56 -13.40
N LEU A 35 -0.55 5.71 -14.02
CA LEU A 35 -1.53 6.10 -15.04
C LEU A 35 -2.60 7.05 -14.49
N MET A 36 -3.06 6.82 -13.26
CA MET A 36 -4.00 7.73 -12.59
C MET A 36 -3.37 9.11 -12.37
N ALA A 37 -2.10 9.20 -11.97
CA ALA A 37 -1.43 10.49 -11.81
C ALA A 37 -1.29 11.23 -13.14
N GLU A 38 -0.98 10.52 -14.21
CA GLU A 38 -0.85 11.08 -15.55
C GLU A 38 -2.17 11.59 -16.13
N ARG A 39 -3.26 10.87 -15.86
CA ARG A 39 -4.57 11.05 -16.50
C ARG A 39 -5.67 11.38 -15.50
N PHE A 40 -5.33 12.06 -14.40
CA PHE A 40 -6.20 12.28 -13.24
C PHE A 40 -7.38 13.21 -13.58
N ASP A 41 -8.58 12.72 -13.31
CA ASP A 41 -9.82 13.49 -13.40
C ASP A 41 -10.36 13.72 -11.98
N VAL A 42 -10.23 14.96 -11.49
CA VAL A 42 -10.64 15.34 -10.12
C VAL A 42 -12.11 14.99 -9.83
N ALA A 43 -12.97 15.07 -10.83
CA ALA A 43 -14.41 14.80 -10.66
C ALA A 43 -14.74 13.31 -10.58
N ARG A 44 -13.87 12.43 -11.09
CA ARG A 44 -14.17 11.00 -11.26
C ARG A 44 -13.20 10.07 -10.54
N ASP A 45 -11.96 10.51 -10.31
CA ASP A 45 -10.88 9.66 -9.82
C ASP A 45 -10.61 9.86 -8.31
N ALA A 46 -11.66 10.21 -7.53
CA ALA A 46 -11.57 10.29 -6.07
C ALA A 46 -11.21 8.93 -5.43
N TYR A 47 -11.48 7.83 -6.12
CA TYR A 47 -11.09 6.48 -5.72
C TYR A 47 -10.25 5.83 -6.81
N TYR A 48 -9.51 4.78 -6.43
CA TYR A 48 -8.75 3.94 -7.34
C TYR A 48 -9.67 3.44 -8.49
N TRP A 49 -9.18 3.45 -9.70
CA TRP A 49 -9.97 3.09 -10.87
C TRP A 49 -10.73 1.78 -10.72
N GLY A 50 -12.03 1.82 -11.02
CA GLY A 50 -12.92 0.67 -10.93
C GLY A 50 -13.23 0.19 -9.52
N GLN A 51 -12.97 1.01 -8.49
CA GLN A 51 -13.28 0.72 -7.09
C GLN A 51 -13.93 1.93 -6.40
N ASP A 52 -14.57 1.68 -5.27
CA ASP A 52 -15.24 2.70 -4.45
C ASP A 52 -14.75 2.69 -2.99
N ARG A 53 -13.60 2.10 -2.69
CA ARG A 53 -13.11 1.85 -1.33
C ARG A 53 -11.64 2.17 -1.05
N LEU A 54 -10.84 2.41 -2.08
CA LEU A 54 -9.43 2.81 -1.96
C LEU A 54 -9.28 4.23 -2.47
N GLY A 55 -9.05 5.18 -1.56
CA GLY A 55 -8.86 6.60 -1.90
C GLY A 55 -7.59 6.83 -2.71
N SER A 56 -7.66 7.73 -3.67
CA SER A 56 -6.59 8.03 -4.64
C SER A 56 -5.65 9.15 -4.18
N LEU A 57 -5.29 9.21 -2.87
CA LEU A 57 -4.40 10.26 -2.36
C LEU A 57 -3.09 10.36 -3.13
N LEU A 58 -2.41 9.22 -3.34
CA LEU A 58 -1.09 9.23 -3.96
C LEU A 58 -1.16 9.65 -5.43
N PRO A 59 -2.07 9.10 -6.26
CA PRO A 59 -2.27 9.59 -7.62
C PRO A 59 -2.68 11.07 -7.69
N ALA A 60 -3.55 11.52 -6.80
CA ALA A 60 -3.99 12.93 -6.78
C ALA A 60 -2.82 13.88 -6.50
N LEU A 61 -1.96 13.56 -5.52
CA LEU A 61 -0.74 14.32 -5.26
C LEU A 61 0.26 14.22 -6.42
N GLY A 62 0.38 13.02 -7.02
CA GLY A 62 1.20 12.81 -8.22
C GLY A 62 0.73 13.67 -9.39
N ALA A 63 -0.58 13.76 -9.63
CA ALA A 63 -1.17 14.57 -10.69
C ALA A 63 -0.81 16.06 -10.57
N VAL A 64 -0.69 16.59 -9.35
CA VAL A 64 -0.22 17.96 -9.14
C VAL A 64 1.22 18.13 -9.64
N LEU A 65 2.10 17.17 -9.35
CA LEU A 65 3.48 17.21 -9.83
C LEU A 65 3.57 17.01 -11.35
N VAL A 66 2.73 16.13 -11.90
CA VAL A 66 2.62 15.94 -13.36
C VAL A 66 2.17 17.23 -14.04
N ALA A 67 1.19 17.94 -13.49
CA ALA A 67 0.76 19.25 -14.00
C ALA A 67 1.87 20.32 -13.94
N LEU A 68 2.88 20.13 -13.09
CA LEU A 68 4.09 20.95 -13.01
C LEU A 68 5.21 20.46 -13.96
N GLY A 69 4.96 19.45 -14.79
CA GLY A 69 5.90 18.94 -15.79
C GLY A 69 6.79 17.79 -15.30
N VAL A 70 6.55 17.22 -14.10
CA VAL A 70 7.29 16.06 -13.61
C VAL A 70 6.73 14.79 -14.28
N PRO A 71 7.57 13.89 -14.82
CA PRO A 71 7.10 12.61 -15.36
C PRO A 71 6.31 11.81 -14.32
N SER A 72 5.26 11.10 -14.73
CA SER A 72 4.30 10.46 -13.82
C SER A 72 4.94 9.45 -12.85
N LEU A 73 5.89 8.66 -13.31
CA LEU A 73 6.65 7.73 -12.47
C LEU A 73 7.46 8.48 -11.39
N ASP A 74 8.18 9.54 -11.78
CA ASP A 74 8.96 10.37 -10.85
C ASP A 74 8.04 11.09 -9.85
N ALA A 75 6.92 11.62 -10.32
CA ALA A 75 5.93 12.29 -9.49
C ALA A 75 5.42 11.35 -8.38
N LEU A 76 5.08 10.11 -8.72
CA LEU A 76 4.64 9.12 -7.73
C LEU A 76 5.77 8.68 -6.80
N ALA A 77 7.00 8.59 -7.27
CA ALA A 77 8.16 8.28 -6.42
C ALA A 77 8.40 9.38 -5.37
N TRP A 78 8.33 10.66 -5.78
CA TRP A 78 8.43 11.80 -4.85
C TRP A 78 7.27 11.84 -3.85
N VAL A 79 6.05 11.56 -4.30
CA VAL A 79 4.88 11.49 -3.41
C VAL A 79 5.04 10.36 -2.39
N GLN A 80 5.43 9.16 -2.84
CA GLN A 80 5.70 8.01 -1.98
C GLN A 80 6.70 8.38 -0.88
N LEU A 81 7.84 8.93 -1.29
CA LEU A 81 8.90 9.35 -0.37
C LEU A 81 8.40 10.43 0.61
N GLY A 82 7.70 11.44 0.11
CA GLY A 82 7.17 12.54 0.94
C GLY A 82 6.19 12.05 2.00
N VAL A 83 5.25 11.16 1.64
CA VAL A 83 4.27 10.61 2.59
C VAL A 83 4.96 9.69 3.61
N LEU A 84 5.96 8.90 3.20
CA LEU A 84 6.76 8.08 4.13
C LEU A 84 7.53 8.94 5.13
N LEU A 85 8.23 9.97 4.65
CA LEU A 85 8.97 10.88 5.53
C LEU A 85 8.04 11.63 6.49
N ALA A 86 6.90 12.13 6.00
CA ALA A 86 5.91 12.78 6.84
C ALA A 86 5.35 11.82 7.91
N SER A 87 5.03 10.58 7.54
CA SER A 87 4.60 9.53 8.48
C SER A 87 5.67 9.26 9.54
N GLY A 88 6.93 9.15 9.12
CA GLY A 88 8.07 8.95 10.02
C GLY A 88 8.25 10.10 11.00
N LEU A 89 8.10 11.36 10.56
CA LEU A 89 8.18 12.53 11.44
C LEU A 89 7.06 12.56 12.47
N VAL A 90 5.83 12.22 12.07
CA VAL A 90 4.71 12.08 13.02
C VAL A 90 4.99 10.98 14.04
N TRP A 91 5.55 9.88 13.57
CA TRP A 91 5.92 8.75 14.42
C TRP A 91 7.02 9.11 15.44
N LEU A 92 8.10 9.76 15.01
CA LEU A 92 9.16 10.28 15.88
C LEU A 92 8.57 11.16 17.00
N ARG A 93 7.60 12.01 16.63
CA ARG A 93 6.93 12.89 17.57
C ARG A 93 6.06 12.13 18.58
N LEU A 94 5.34 11.10 18.13
CA LEU A 94 4.47 10.29 19.00
C LEU A 94 5.27 9.53 20.03
N LEU A 95 6.39 8.91 19.67
CA LEU A 95 7.19 8.10 20.60
C LEU A 95 8.00 8.90 21.61
N ARG A 96 8.34 10.15 21.31
CA ARG A 96 9.19 11.00 22.18
C ARG A 96 10.55 10.38 22.54
N ASN A 97 10.90 9.26 21.94
CA ASN A 97 12.15 8.53 22.13
C ASN A 97 12.85 8.38 20.78
N PRO A 98 14.03 9.01 20.58
CA PRO A 98 14.68 9.06 19.29
C PRO A 98 15.12 7.69 18.77
N LEU A 99 15.48 6.75 19.66
CA LEU A 99 15.85 5.40 19.26
C LEU A 99 14.64 4.61 18.74
N LEU A 100 13.57 4.56 19.55
CA LEU A 100 12.35 3.85 19.17
C LEU A 100 11.67 4.52 17.97
N GLY A 101 11.79 5.84 17.86
CA GLY A 101 11.37 6.59 16.68
C GLY A 101 12.13 6.17 15.43
N ALA A 102 13.44 6.06 15.51
CA ALA A 102 14.28 5.62 14.39
C ALA A 102 14.02 4.15 14.02
N LEU A 103 13.78 3.26 15.00
CA LEU A 103 13.40 1.86 14.75
C LEU A 103 12.03 1.76 14.06
N GLY A 104 11.04 2.53 14.51
CA GLY A 104 9.73 2.58 13.87
C GLY A 104 9.82 3.10 12.43
N PHE A 105 10.65 4.11 12.21
CA PHE A 105 10.93 4.65 10.88
C PHE A 105 11.62 3.59 9.99
N ALA A 106 12.59 2.85 10.51
CA ALA A 106 13.23 1.75 9.81
C ALA A 106 12.21 0.64 9.46
N ALA A 107 11.34 0.28 10.40
CA ALA A 107 10.29 -0.71 10.16
C ALA A 107 9.30 -0.29 9.04
N MET A 108 9.05 1.02 8.92
CA MET A 108 8.22 1.57 7.85
C MET A 108 8.94 1.57 6.49
N LEU A 109 10.23 1.92 6.44
CA LEU A 109 10.98 2.08 5.20
C LEU A 109 11.50 0.76 4.64
N LEU A 110 11.78 -0.21 5.50
CA LEU A 110 12.34 -1.51 5.14
C LEU A 110 11.33 -2.62 5.49
N PRO A 111 10.16 -2.65 4.83
CA PRO A 111 9.21 -3.72 5.09
C PRO A 111 9.79 -5.05 4.64
N ILE A 112 9.56 -6.06 5.46
CA ILE A 112 9.97 -7.43 5.18
C ILE A 112 8.80 -8.27 4.70
N PHE A 113 9.09 -9.36 4.01
CA PHE A 113 8.06 -10.31 3.64
C PHE A 113 7.27 -10.79 4.88
N PRO A 114 5.94 -10.86 4.85
CA PRO A 114 5.08 -10.65 3.66
C PRO A 114 4.54 -9.21 3.50
N PHE A 115 5.05 -8.22 4.24
CA PHE A 115 4.48 -6.87 4.31
C PHE A 115 5.19 -5.84 3.41
N HIS A 116 5.98 -6.28 2.44
CA HIS A 116 6.71 -5.41 1.51
C HIS A 116 5.79 -4.45 0.72
N GLU A 117 4.52 -4.83 0.51
CA GLU A 117 3.53 -3.99 -0.16
C GLU A 117 3.00 -2.84 0.72
N SER A 118 3.35 -2.78 2.01
CA SER A 118 2.90 -1.71 2.92
C SER A 118 3.37 -0.32 2.52
N VAL A 119 4.47 -0.22 1.79
CA VAL A 119 5.01 1.04 1.25
C VAL A 119 4.72 1.23 -0.25
N ALA A 120 4.12 0.25 -0.90
CA ALA A 120 3.83 0.29 -2.33
C ALA A 120 2.72 1.32 -2.64
N ILE A 121 2.86 2.02 -3.76
CA ILE A 121 1.88 3.03 -4.18
C ILE A 121 0.53 2.45 -4.60
N GLY A 122 0.49 1.20 -5.07
CA GLY A 122 -0.72 0.51 -5.55
C GLY A 122 -1.70 0.08 -4.45
N HIS A 123 -1.39 0.36 -3.18
CA HIS A 123 -2.18 -0.07 -2.04
C HIS A 123 -2.48 1.11 -1.09
N PRO A 124 -3.56 1.02 -0.30
CA PRO A 124 -4.00 2.13 0.56
C PRO A 124 -3.14 2.29 1.82
N TYR A 125 -2.27 1.33 2.15
CA TYR A 125 -1.62 1.21 3.45
C TYR A 125 -0.80 2.43 3.83
N LEU A 126 -0.08 3.02 2.88
CA LEU A 126 0.74 4.19 3.11
C LEU A 126 -0.12 5.42 3.49
N ALA A 127 -1.18 5.70 2.71
CA ALA A 127 -2.11 6.79 3.00
C ALA A 127 -2.91 6.54 4.29
N GLN A 128 -3.35 5.30 4.52
CA GLN A 128 -4.04 4.88 5.73
C GLN A 128 -3.17 5.11 6.98
N GLN A 129 -1.91 4.71 6.93
CA GLN A 129 -0.97 4.89 8.03
C GLN A 129 -0.69 6.36 8.29
N PHE A 130 -0.49 7.16 7.26
CA PHE A 130 -0.26 8.59 7.37
C PHE A 130 -1.41 9.30 8.09
N PHE A 131 -2.65 9.14 7.62
CA PHE A 131 -3.80 9.78 8.25
C PHE A 131 -4.08 9.23 9.66
N GLY A 132 -3.90 7.92 9.88
CA GLY A 132 -4.04 7.31 11.19
C GLY A 132 -3.04 7.86 12.21
N LEU A 133 -1.78 8.03 11.82
CA LEU A 133 -0.76 8.64 12.67
C LEU A 133 -1.04 10.11 12.97
N LEU A 134 -1.48 10.89 11.97
CA LEU A 134 -1.90 12.27 12.16
C LEU A 134 -3.08 12.38 13.13
N TRP A 135 -4.11 11.54 12.94
CA TRP A 135 -5.26 11.43 13.84
C TRP A 135 -4.82 11.21 15.29
N LEU A 136 -4.01 10.18 15.52
CA LEU A 136 -3.50 9.85 16.86
C LEU A 136 -2.65 10.97 17.44
N SER A 137 -1.81 11.61 16.62
CA SER A 137 -0.98 12.75 17.03
C SER A 137 -1.80 13.94 17.51
N VAL A 138 -2.95 14.21 16.87
CA VAL A 138 -3.87 15.27 17.29
C VAL A 138 -4.56 14.90 18.60
N LEU A 139 -4.98 13.64 18.78
CA LEU A 139 -5.60 13.17 20.01
C LEU A 139 -4.64 13.16 21.21
N ASP A 140 -3.38 12.79 21.01
CA ASP A 140 -2.39 12.65 22.07
C ASP A 140 -1.90 14.00 22.65
N ARG A 141 -2.19 15.12 22.00
CA ARG A 141 -1.75 16.46 22.45
C ARG A 141 -2.49 17.01 23.68
N GLY A 142 -3.57 16.39 24.14
CA GLY A 142 -4.38 16.91 25.25
C GLY A 142 -5.15 18.19 24.93
N THR A 143 -6.06 18.61 25.83
CA THR A 143 -7.00 19.72 25.60
C THR A 143 -6.44 21.12 25.86
N GLY A 144 -5.37 21.23 26.65
CA GLY A 144 -4.83 22.52 27.13
C GLY A 144 -3.85 23.25 26.21
N THR A 145 -3.65 22.82 24.96
CA THR A 145 -2.67 23.42 24.04
C THR A 145 -3.30 24.48 23.13
N GLN A 146 -2.50 25.48 22.72
CA GLN A 146 -2.92 26.48 21.70
C GLN A 146 -3.43 25.78 20.44
N GLY A 147 -4.41 26.37 19.77
CA GLY A 147 -4.97 25.85 18.51
C GLY A 147 -6.11 24.84 18.68
N GLY A 148 -6.87 24.90 19.79
CA GLY A 148 -8.01 24.01 20.03
C GLY A 148 -9.03 23.99 18.90
N ALA A 149 -9.39 25.15 18.33
CA ALA A 149 -10.32 25.24 17.21
C ALA A 149 -9.80 24.54 15.94
N LEU A 150 -8.51 24.71 15.58
CA LEU A 150 -7.91 24.02 14.44
C LEU A 150 -7.90 22.50 14.65
N ARG A 151 -7.69 22.04 15.88
CA ARG A 151 -7.74 20.61 16.22
C ARG A 151 -9.17 20.06 16.13
N ALA A 152 -10.14 20.82 16.63
CA ALA A 152 -11.55 20.48 16.56
C ALA A 152 -12.06 20.40 15.11
N LEU A 153 -11.57 21.28 14.24
CA LEU A 153 -11.81 21.24 12.79
C LEU A 153 -11.09 20.08 12.12
N GLY A 154 -9.80 19.91 12.41
CA GLY A 154 -8.92 18.94 11.71
C GLY A 154 -9.18 17.50 12.08
N LEU A 155 -9.62 17.21 13.31
CA LEU A 155 -9.81 15.85 13.77
C LEU A 155 -10.87 15.07 12.96
N PRO A 156 -12.10 15.59 12.75
CA PRO A 156 -13.06 14.94 11.87
C PRO A 156 -12.54 14.79 10.43
N LEU A 157 -11.87 15.81 9.90
CA LEU A 157 -11.30 15.76 8.54
C LEU A 157 -10.26 14.64 8.41
N LEU A 158 -9.36 14.49 9.38
CA LEU A 158 -8.35 13.42 9.38
C LEU A 158 -8.98 12.04 9.51
N GLY A 159 -10.00 11.87 10.36
CA GLY A 159 -10.72 10.60 10.50
C GLY A 159 -11.42 10.20 9.21
N LEU A 160 -12.12 11.13 8.57
CA LEU A 160 -12.80 10.91 7.30
C LEU A 160 -11.80 10.70 6.14
N ALA A 161 -10.66 11.38 6.14
CA ALA A 161 -9.58 11.14 5.20
C ALA A 161 -8.96 9.74 5.36
N ALA A 162 -8.80 9.26 6.61
CA ALA A 162 -8.36 7.89 6.87
C ALA A 162 -9.35 6.84 6.36
N LEU A 163 -10.66 7.07 6.54
CA LEU A 163 -11.73 6.22 6.01
C LEU A 163 -11.78 6.26 4.48
N TRP A 164 -11.58 7.44 3.88
CA TRP A 164 -11.47 7.58 2.43
C TRP A 164 -10.27 6.80 1.90
N ALA A 165 -9.10 6.91 2.54
CA ALA A 165 -7.91 6.17 2.13
C ALA A 165 -8.14 4.66 2.20
N SER A 166 -8.76 4.18 3.29
CA SER A 166 -9.13 2.77 3.47
C SER A 166 -10.17 2.61 4.57
N GLU A 167 -11.24 1.89 4.27
CA GLU A 167 -12.27 1.53 5.27
C GLU A 167 -11.71 0.69 6.43
N LEU A 168 -10.59 -0.01 6.22
CA LEU A 168 -9.84 -0.71 7.27
C LEU A 168 -9.25 0.21 8.35
N SER A 169 -9.33 1.53 8.18
CA SER A 169 -8.99 2.50 9.24
C SER A 169 -10.02 2.54 10.37
N LEU A 170 -11.27 2.12 10.12
CA LEU A 170 -12.36 2.26 11.06
C LEU A 170 -12.08 1.63 12.44
N PRO A 171 -11.61 0.38 12.56
CA PRO A 171 -11.34 -0.23 13.88
C PRO A 171 -10.34 0.57 14.70
N PHE A 172 -9.28 1.08 14.08
CA PHE A 172 -8.28 1.91 14.75
C PHE A 172 -8.85 3.27 15.18
N LEU A 173 -9.64 3.93 14.32
CA LEU A 173 -10.29 5.20 14.67
C LEU A 173 -11.24 5.04 15.85
N VAL A 174 -12.05 3.97 15.86
CA VAL A 174 -12.98 3.65 16.96
C VAL A 174 -12.20 3.35 18.25
N ALA A 175 -11.17 2.52 18.21
CA ALA A 175 -10.33 2.23 19.36
C ALA A 175 -9.69 3.51 19.93
N SER A 176 -9.12 4.36 19.06
CA SER A 176 -8.52 5.62 19.48
C SER A 176 -9.57 6.58 20.07
N ALA A 177 -10.75 6.71 19.44
CA ALA A 177 -11.83 7.52 19.96
C ALA A 177 -12.30 7.04 21.36
N TRP A 178 -12.36 5.74 21.57
CA TRP A 178 -12.71 5.16 22.87
C TRP A 178 -11.70 5.49 23.97
N TYR A 179 -10.42 5.29 23.73
CA TYR A 179 -9.37 5.56 24.71
C TYR A 179 -9.21 7.06 25.00
N TYR A 180 -9.46 7.92 24.02
CA TYR A 180 -9.38 9.37 24.11
C TYR A 180 -10.75 10.07 24.28
N ARG A 181 -11.84 9.31 24.58
CA ARG A 181 -13.22 9.85 24.61
C ARG A 181 -13.40 11.09 25.44
N ARG A 182 -12.74 11.19 26.61
CA ARG A 182 -12.82 12.38 27.48
C ARG A 182 -12.24 13.59 26.76
N SER A 183 -11.04 13.47 26.23
CA SER A 183 -10.39 14.54 25.47
C SER A 183 -11.19 14.95 24.23
N LEU A 184 -11.85 14.00 23.57
CA LEU A 184 -12.74 14.27 22.43
C LEU A 184 -13.98 15.07 22.86
N VAL A 185 -14.65 14.65 23.92
CA VAL A 185 -15.83 15.34 24.45
C VAL A 185 -15.47 16.75 24.86
N ASP A 186 -14.36 16.93 25.58
CA ASP A 186 -13.87 18.24 26.01
C ASP A 186 -13.55 19.15 24.81
N LEU A 187 -12.92 18.62 23.77
CA LEU A 187 -12.58 19.34 22.55
C LEU A 187 -13.85 19.79 21.80
N VAL A 188 -14.82 18.88 21.63
CA VAL A 188 -16.10 19.20 20.97
C VAL A 188 -16.89 20.25 21.77
N ARG A 189 -16.96 20.11 23.10
CA ARG A 189 -17.65 21.08 23.96
C ARG A 189 -17.01 22.45 23.92
N SER A 190 -15.66 22.51 23.88
CA SER A 190 -14.94 23.79 23.84
C SER A 190 -14.98 24.47 22.47
N HIS A 191 -15.13 23.70 21.39
CA HIS A 191 -15.11 24.18 20.00
C HIS A 191 -16.20 23.52 19.13
N PRO A 192 -17.50 23.64 19.48
CA PRO A 192 -18.58 22.92 18.83
C PRO A 192 -18.71 23.26 17.34
N TRP A 193 -18.61 24.54 17.00
CA TRP A 193 -18.73 24.99 15.61
C TRP A 193 -17.57 24.48 14.73
N ALA A 194 -16.34 24.50 15.21
CA ALA A 194 -15.21 23.97 14.46
C ALA A 194 -15.34 22.47 14.23
N SER A 195 -15.77 21.71 15.24
CA SER A 195 -16.04 20.27 15.11
C SER A 195 -17.17 19.98 14.12
N LEU A 196 -18.26 20.77 14.17
CA LEU A 196 -19.39 20.65 13.25
C LEU A 196 -18.96 20.92 11.80
N VAL A 197 -18.25 22.04 11.56
CA VAL A 197 -17.76 22.41 10.24
C VAL A 197 -16.83 21.33 9.69
N GLY A 198 -15.87 20.84 10.49
CA GLY A 198 -14.96 19.75 10.08
C GLY A 198 -15.72 18.48 9.72
N SER A 199 -16.74 18.11 10.51
CA SER A 199 -17.58 16.92 10.25
C SER A 199 -18.44 17.10 8.99
N LEU A 200 -19.04 18.26 8.78
CA LEU A 200 -19.86 18.54 7.60
C LEU A 200 -19.01 18.57 6.32
N VAL A 201 -17.90 19.30 6.33
CA VAL A 201 -17.01 19.39 5.16
C VAL A 201 -16.45 18.03 4.79
N GLY A 202 -15.87 17.32 5.76
CA GLY A 202 -15.31 15.99 5.49
C GLY A 202 -16.38 14.95 5.13
N GLY A 203 -17.54 14.98 5.82
CA GLY A 203 -18.66 14.07 5.54
C GLY A 203 -19.25 14.30 4.15
N THR A 204 -19.45 15.56 3.75
CA THR A 204 -19.90 15.89 2.39
C THR A 204 -18.88 15.45 1.35
N ALA A 205 -17.59 15.74 1.54
CA ALA A 205 -16.54 15.34 0.62
C ALA A 205 -16.48 13.81 0.46
N LEU A 206 -16.49 13.06 1.56
CA LEU A 206 -16.48 11.58 1.52
C LEU A 206 -17.73 11.02 0.84
N THR A 207 -18.92 11.56 1.16
CA THR A 207 -20.18 11.12 0.56
C THR A 207 -20.21 11.40 -0.94
N THR A 208 -19.82 12.61 -1.36
CA THR A 208 -19.75 12.99 -2.77
C THR A 208 -18.77 12.10 -3.53
N ALA A 209 -17.59 11.87 -2.98
CA ALA A 209 -16.60 10.97 -3.56
C ALA A 209 -17.18 9.54 -3.70
N LYS A 210 -17.85 9.02 -2.67
CA LYS A 210 -18.44 7.67 -2.67
C LYS A 210 -19.60 7.53 -3.66
N LEU A 211 -20.43 8.56 -3.81
CA LEU A 211 -21.53 8.56 -4.79
C LEU A 211 -21.04 8.63 -6.24
N GLY A 212 -19.95 9.33 -6.49
CA GLY A 212 -19.32 9.43 -7.82
C GLY A 212 -18.45 8.23 -8.19
N ALA A 213 -18.12 7.36 -7.24
CA ALA A 213 -17.25 6.21 -7.50
C ALA A 213 -17.96 5.09 -8.25
N PRO A 214 -17.26 4.40 -9.19
CA PRO A 214 -17.80 3.22 -9.84
C PRO A 214 -17.96 2.10 -8.83
N LYS A 215 -19.17 1.57 -8.68
CA LYS A 215 -19.43 0.44 -7.77
C LYS A 215 -18.68 -0.79 -8.25
N GLN A 216 -17.87 -1.36 -7.36
CA GLN A 216 -17.15 -2.59 -7.66
C GLN A 216 -18.16 -3.76 -7.75
N ARG A 217 -18.22 -4.41 -8.92
CA ARG A 217 -19.02 -5.62 -9.11
C ARG A 217 -18.28 -6.84 -8.55
N GLY A 218 -19.00 -7.76 -7.92
CA GLY A 218 -18.50 -9.14 -7.72
C GLY A 218 -18.15 -9.59 -6.30
N PHE A 219 -18.30 -8.74 -5.27
CA PHE A 219 -18.13 -9.21 -3.89
C PHE A 219 -19.50 -9.19 -3.18
N GLY A 220 -20.19 -10.34 -3.24
CA GLY A 220 -21.62 -10.44 -2.88
C GLY A 220 -21.93 -10.27 -1.39
N THR A 221 -20.97 -10.44 -0.49
CA THR A 221 -21.19 -10.38 0.96
C THR A 221 -20.19 -9.45 1.65
N LEU A 222 -20.68 -8.67 2.62
CA LEU A 222 -19.84 -7.82 3.46
C LEU A 222 -18.96 -8.67 4.39
N LEU A 223 -19.53 -9.74 4.93
CA LEU A 223 -18.86 -10.65 5.85
C LEU A 223 -18.56 -11.98 5.17
N ALA A 224 -17.43 -12.57 5.54
CA ALA A 224 -17.04 -13.93 5.18
C ALA A 224 -17.91 -14.95 5.91
N ASP A 225 -18.07 -16.13 5.33
CA ASP A 225 -18.72 -17.24 6.01
C ASP A 225 -17.86 -17.76 7.18
N PRO A 226 -18.45 -18.35 8.23
CA PRO A 226 -17.69 -18.89 9.38
C PRO A 226 -16.63 -19.90 8.97
N SER A 227 -16.85 -20.70 7.93
CA SER A 227 -15.86 -21.63 7.35
C SER A 227 -14.65 -20.92 6.75
N ASP A 228 -14.84 -19.73 6.16
CA ASP A 228 -13.78 -18.91 5.62
C ASP A 228 -12.88 -18.35 6.72
N LEU A 229 -13.40 -18.09 7.92
CA LEU A 229 -12.60 -17.67 9.06
C LEU A 229 -11.56 -18.74 9.44
N VAL A 230 -11.99 -20.01 9.55
CA VAL A 230 -11.11 -21.14 9.84
C VAL A 230 -10.05 -21.30 8.74
N LYS A 231 -10.49 -21.22 7.47
CA LYS A 231 -9.59 -21.28 6.31
C LYS A 231 -8.56 -20.14 6.34
N SER A 232 -8.97 -18.92 6.65
CA SER A 232 -8.10 -17.75 6.76
C SER A 232 -7.03 -17.94 7.82
N ILE A 233 -7.39 -18.42 9.01
CA ILE A 233 -6.46 -18.72 10.10
C ILE A 233 -5.48 -19.81 9.67
N SER A 234 -5.97 -20.88 9.02
CA SER A 234 -5.13 -21.98 8.51
C SER A 234 -4.11 -21.50 7.46
N ILE A 235 -4.53 -20.68 6.49
CA ILE A 235 -3.64 -20.08 5.48
C ILE A 235 -2.56 -19.25 6.16
N GLN A 236 -2.93 -18.38 7.08
CA GLN A 236 -1.96 -17.55 7.80
C GLN A 236 -0.99 -18.39 8.64
N TRP A 237 -1.51 -19.39 9.34
CA TRP A 237 -0.65 -20.30 10.11
C TRP A 237 0.36 -21.03 9.21
N SER A 238 -0.07 -21.52 8.05
CA SER A 238 0.81 -22.16 7.07
C SER A 238 1.90 -21.20 6.58
N GLU A 239 1.55 -19.98 6.18
CA GLU A 239 2.51 -18.99 5.69
C GLU A 239 3.48 -18.52 6.79
N TRP A 240 2.99 -18.34 8.03
CA TRP A 240 3.83 -17.99 9.17
C TRP A 240 4.75 -19.13 9.58
N SER A 241 4.24 -20.37 9.66
CA SER A 241 5.07 -21.52 10.02
C SER A 241 6.15 -21.76 8.98
N ALA A 242 5.84 -21.68 7.70
CA ALA A 242 6.83 -21.77 6.62
C ALA A 242 7.93 -20.70 6.75
N THR A 243 7.54 -19.46 7.09
CA THR A 243 8.50 -18.37 7.31
C THR A 243 9.38 -18.61 8.54
N LEU A 244 8.78 -19.02 9.66
CA LEU A 244 9.51 -19.30 10.90
C LEU A 244 10.38 -20.56 10.82
N LEU A 245 10.01 -21.53 10.01
CA LEU A 245 10.79 -22.74 9.76
C LEU A 245 11.82 -22.58 8.64
N PHE A 246 12.03 -21.36 8.16
CA PHE A 246 13.01 -21.02 7.11
C PHE A 246 12.75 -21.73 5.78
N GLU A 247 11.50 -22.08 5.50
CA GLU A 247 11.12 -22.71 4.24
C GLU A 247 11.24 -21.74 3.05
N GLY A 248 11.64 -22.27 1.92
CA GLY A 248 11.86 -21.50 0.70
C GLY A 248 13.12 -20.62 0.73
N ASN A 249 13.24 -19.70 -0.21
CA ASN A 249 14.42 -18.84 -0.38
C ASN A 249 14.41 -17.59 0.54
N LYS A 250 13.98 -17.72 1.80
CA LYS A 250 13.79 -16.56 2.70
C LYS A 250 14.37 -16.75 4.11
N PRO A 251 15.61 -17.32 4.26
CA PRO A 251 16.14 -17.64 5.59
C PRO A 251 16.29 -16.40 6.50
N PHE A 252 16.61 -15.24 5.94
CA PHE A 252 16.77 -14.01 6.72
C PHE A 252 15.44 -13.44 7.22
N ASN A 253 14.32 -13.70 6.52
CA ASN A 253 13.00 -13.33 7.01
C ASN A 253 12.64 -14.15 8.26
N GLY A 254 12.91 -15.45 8.27
CA GLY A 254 12.71 -16.29 9.45
C GLY A 254 13.53 -15.82 10.63
N LEU A 255 14.81 -15.53 10.45
CA LEU A 255 15.68 -15.00 11.51
C LEU A 255 15.19 -13.66 12.05
N TYR A 256 14.75 -12.75 11.18
CA TYR A 256 14.15 -11.49 11.61
C TYR A 256 12.90 -11.72 12.47
N TRP A 257 11.99 -12.59 12.04
CA TRP A 257 10.75 -12.85 12.77
C TRP A 257 10.99 -13.52 14.11
N TRP A 258 11.95 -14.45 14.21
CA TRP A 258 12.38 -15.00 15.50
C TRP A 258 12.93 -13.90 16.41
N THR A 259 13.77 -13.03 15.89
CA THR A 259 14.31 -11.89 16.64
C THR A 259 13.19 -10.95 17.11
N ALA A 260 12.21 -10.66 16.22
CA ALA A 260 11.05 -9.85 16.57
C ALA A 260 10.20 -10.49 17.69
N LEU A 261 9.96 -11.80 17.62
CA LEU A 261 9.26 -12.55 18.69
C LEU A 261 10.00 -12.47 20.04
N VAL A 262 11.32 -12.61 20.02
CA VAL A 262 12.15 -12.45 21.24
C VAL A 262 12.00 -11.02 21.80
N VAL A 263 12.07 -9.99 20.96
CA VAL A 263 11.87 -8.60 21.39
C VAL A 263 10.48 -8.39 21.97
N VAL A 264 9.42 -8.92 21.33
CA VAL A 264 8.04 -8.89 21.86
C VAL A 264 7.99 -9.55 23.23
N GLY A 265 8.58 -10.75 23.38
CA GLY A 265 8.63 -11.48 24.66
C GLY A 265 9.36 -10.69 25.76
N LEU A 266 10.50 -10.07 25.43
CA LEU A 266 11.25 -9.25 26.38
C LEU A 266 10.47 -8.00 26.81
N VAL A 267 9.82 -7.30 25.89
CA VAL A 267 9.00 -6.11 26.18
C VAL A 267 7.78 -6.50 27.03
N ALA A 268 7.08 -7.57 26.66
CA ALA A 268 5.94 -8.06 27.41
C ALA A 268 6.35 -8.54 28.82
N GLY A 269 7.43 -9.32 28.92
CA GLY A 269 7.96 -9.80 30.21
C GLY A 269 8.41 -8.65 31.13
N ALA A 270 9.06 -7.62 30.59
CA ALA A 270 9.42 -6.42 31.35
C ALA A 270 8.16 -5.68 31.85
N GLY A 271 7.13 -5.55 31.01
CA GLY A 271 5.87 -4.94 31.40
C GLY A 271 5.14 -5.69 32.50
N LEU A 272 5.08 -7.02 32.39
CA LEU A 272 4.50 -7.89 33.46
C LEU A 272 5.27 -7.77 34.77
N ARG A 273 6.61 -7.82 34.71
CA ARG A 273 7.47 -7.68 35.88
C ARG A 273 7.31 -6.33 36.58
N GLN A 274 7.14 -5.26 35.81
CA GLN A 274 6.96 -3.90 36.35
C GLN A 274 5.50 -3.58 36.66
N GLN A 275 4.55 -4.46 36.36
CA GLN A 275 3.12 -4.24 36.49
C GLN A 275 2.63 -2.96 35.81
N MET A 276 3.32 -2.57 34.74
CA MET A 276 3.04 -1.33 34.00
C MET A 276 1.78 -1.47 33.15
N LYS A 277 0.84 -0.55 33.37
CA LYS A 277 -0.33 -0.42 32.52
C LYS A 277 0.07 0.32 31.22
N PRO A 278 -0.39 -0.15 30.05
CA PRO A 278 -0.12 0.55 28.80
C PRO A 278 -0.76 1.95 28.80
N SER A 279 -0.07 2.92 28.21
CA SER A 279 -0.63 4.25 27.99
C SER A 279 -1.86 4.19 27.08
N ARG A 280 -2.70 5.26 27.07
CA ARG A 280 -3.86 5.35 26.18
C ARG A 280 -3.45 5.17 24.71
N ARG A 281 -2.31 5.73 24.33
CA ARG A 281 -1.73 5.61 22.99
C ARG A 281 -1.41 4.15 22.67
N THR A 282 -0.66 3.48 23.53
CA THR A 282 -0.31 2.05 23.37
C THR A 282 -1.57 1.19 23.30
N ALA A 283 -2.52 1.40 24.21
CA ALA A 283 -3.76 0.63 24.24
C ALA A 283 -4.61 0.85 22.96
N SER A 284 -4.73 2.08 22.47
CA SER A 284 -5.48 2.36 21.25
C SER A 284 -4.84 1.71 20.02
N LEU A 285 -3.51 1.73 19.91
CA LEU A 285 -2.76 1.06 18.85
C LEU A 285 -2.93 -0.46 18.89
N ALA A 286 -2.80 -1.06 20.09
CA ALA A 286 -2.91 -2.51 20.26
C ALA A 286 -4.32 -3.02 19.96
N VAL A 287 -5.36 -2.36 20.51
CA VAL A 287 -6.74 -2.72 20.27
C VAL A 287 -7.12 -2.44 18.80
N GLY A 288 -6.67 -1.33 18.24
CA GLY A 288 -6.84 -1.03 16.82
C GLY A 288 -6.22 -2.09 15.91
N ALA A 289 -5.00 -2.55 16.23
CA ALA A 289 -4.33 -3.65 15.51
C ALA A 289 -5.15 -4.95 15.55
N ALA A 290 -5.55 -5.37 16.77
CA ALA A 290 -6.33 -6.59 16.96
C ALA A 290 -7.69 -6.53 16.25
N ALA A 291 -8.40 -5.41 16.36
CA ALA A 291 -9.68 -5.23 15.71
C ALA A 291 -9.56 -5.16 14.17
N THR A 292 -8.51 -4.53 13.64
CA THR A 292 -8.22 -4.52 12.19
C THR A 292 -7.90 -5.94 11.71
N TRP A 293 -7.11 -6.69 12.46
CA TRP A 293 -6.77 -8.08 12.13
C TRP A 293 -8.04 -8.95 12.07
N LEU A 294 -8.91 -8.85 13.08
CA LEU A 294 -10.19 -9.56 13.11
C LEU A 294 -11.12 -9.16 11.94
N LEU A 295 -11.19 -7.86 11.63
CA LEU A 295 -12.02 -7.38 10.52
C LEU A 295 -11.56 -7.93 9.16
N VAL A 296 -10.24 -8.04 8.94
CA VAL A 296 -9.71 -8.63 7.70
C VAL A 296 -10.11 -10.10 7.57
N HIS A 297 -10.06 -10.87 8.67
CA HIS A 297 -10.54 -12.26 8.69
C HIS A 297 -12.04 -12.38 8.42
N ALA A 298 -12.82 -11.46 8.97
CA ALA A 298 -14.28 -11.46 8.82
C ALA A 298 -14.74 -10.84 7.49
N SER A 299 -13.85 -10.31 6.67
CA SER A 299 -14.23 -9.61 5.43
C SER A 299 -14.51 -10.59 4.28
N GLY A 300 -15.69 -10.52 3.70
CA GLY A 300 -16.05 -11.28 2.50
C GLY A 300 -15.16 -10.95 1.30
N TRP A 301 -14.68 -9.70 1.19
CA TRP A 301 -13.72 -9.32 0.17
C TRP A 301 -12.35 -10.01 0.36
N SER A 302 -11.89 -10.13 1.59
CA SER A 302 -10.65 -10.86 1.90
C SER A 302 -10.79 -12.34 1.55
N ALA A 303 -11.92 -12.95 1.89
CA ALA A 303 -12.26 -14.33 1.54
C ALA A 303 -12.26 -14.56 0.03
N ALA A 304 -12.94 -13.70 -0.73
CA ALA A 304 -13.00 -13.78 -2.20
C ALA A 304 -11.63 -13.67 -2.88
N ASN A 305 -10.64 -13.04 -2.20
CA ASN A 305 -9.26 -12.93 -2.70
C ASN A 305 -8.31 -13.97 -2.08
N GLY A 306 -8.79 -14.94 -1.32
CA GLY A 306 -7.95 -15.99 -0.73
C GLY A 306 -7.11 -15.55 0.47
N PHE A 307 -7.50 -14.49 1.17
CA PHE A 307 -6.84 -13.97 2.38
C PHE A 307 -5.34 -13.68 2.22
N PRO A 308 -4.91 -12.91 1.21
CA PRO A 308 -3.49 -12.63 1.04
C PRO A 308 -2.94 -11.86 2.24
N LEU A 309 -1.75 -12.24 2.71
CA LEU A 309 -1.13 -11.67 3.91
C LEU A 309 -0.99 -10.14 3.87
N ARG A 310 -0.85 -9.55 2.69
CA ARG A 310 -0.78 -8.09 2.51
C ARG A 310 -1.97 -7.33 3.12
N TYR A 311 -3.16 -7.94 3.18
CA TYR A 311 -4.34 -7.30 3.75
C TYR A 311 -4.22 -7.07 5.26
N PHE A 312 -3.35 -7.81 5.91
CA PHE A 312 -3.03 -7.65 7.33
C PHE A 312 -1.93 -6.60 7.60
N ALA A 313 -1.33 -6.01 6.56
CA ALA A 313 -0.24 -5.04 6.71
C ALA A 313 -0.59 -3.88 7.65
N ALA A 314 -1.83 -3.36 7.58
CA ALA A 314 -2.29 -2.31 8.49
C ALA A 314 -2.32 -2.77 9.96
N ALA A 315 -2.81 -3.99 10.23
CA ALA A 315 -2.84 -4.55 11.58
C ALA A 315 -1.42 -4.75 12.14
N PHE A 316 -0.50 -5.28 11.33
CA PHE A 316 0.90 -5.45 11.72
C PHE A 316 1.62 -4.11 11.92
N GLY A 317 1.38 -3.13 11.07
CA GLY A 317 1.87 -1.77 11.25
C GLY A 317 1.45 -1.19 12.60
N LEU A 318 0.15 -1.22 12.91
CA LEU A 318 -0.39 -0.77 14.19
C LEU A 318 0.18 -1.57 15.39
N GLY A 319 0.34 -2.89 15.24
CA GLY A 319 0.93 -3.76 16.27
C GLY A 319 2.40 -3.40 16.56
N SER A 320 3.19 -3.18 15.51
CA SER A 320 4.59 -2.74 15.65
C SER A 320 4.68 -1.37 16.34
N LEU A 321 3.78 -0.46 15.98
CA LEU A 321 3.66 0.85 16.63
C LEU A 321 3.24 0.73 18.10
N ALA A 322 2.32 -0.18 18.43
CA ALA A 322 1.92 -0.47 19.81
C ALA A 322 3.09 -0.99 20.64
N LEU A 323 3.88 -1.91 20.08
CA LEU A 323 5.08 -2.45 20.72
C LEU A 323 6.11 -1.35 21.00
N GLY A 324 6.43 -0.53 20.00
CA GLY A 324 7.34 0.61 20.15
C GLY A 324 6.84 1.62 21.18
N SER A 325 5.53 1.91 21.18
CA SER A 325 4.91 2.79 22.18
C SER A 325 5.01 2.21 23.58
N TYR A 326 4.76 0.91 23.75
CA TYR A 326 4.86 0.25 25.05
C TYR A 326 6.31 0.16 25.55
N ALA A 327 7.26 -0.14 24.65
CA ALA A 327 8.68 -0.08 24.97
C ALA A 327 9.11 1.33 25.45
N SER A 328 8.55 2.38 24.83
CA SER A 328 8.75 3.77 25.27
C SER A 328 8.17 4.02 26.66
N ASP A 329 6.96 3.52 26.94
CA ASP A 329 6.32 3.62 28.26
C ASP A 329 7.16 2.92 29.34
N LEU A 330 7.87 1.83 29.01
CA LEU A 330 8.80 1.11 29.87
C LEU A 330 10.20 1.77 30.02
N GLY A 331 10.43 2.91 29.37
CA GLY A 331 11.71 3.62 29.40
C GLY A 331 12.82 2.96 28.55
N TRP A 332 12.46 2.09 27.59
CA TRP A 332 13.45 1.53 26.67
C TRP A 332 14.06 2.62 25.78
N GLY A 333 15.32 2.41 25.37
CA GLY A 333 16.03 3.35 24.49
C GLY A 333 16.90 4.37 25.22
N THR A 334 16.93 4.33 26.56
CA THR A 334 17.76 5.26 27.37
C THR A 334 19.19 4.76 27.58
N ARG A 335 19.43 3.44 27.48
CA ARG A 335 20.75 2.81 27.74
C ARG A 335 21.53 2.62 26.43
N ARG A 336 22.86 2.71 26.48
CA ARG A 336 23.74 2.46 25.31
C ARG A 336 23.57 1.06 24.70
N SER A 337 23.36 0.03 25.53
CA SER A 337 23.09 -1.34 25.08
C SER A 337 21.87 -1.45 24.17
N HIS A 338 20.85 -0.63 24.40
CA HIS A 338 19.66 -0.61 23.53
C HIS A 338 19.98 -0.10 22.12
N TRP A 339 20.96 0.79 21.99
CA TRP A 339 21.41 1.29 20.67
C TRP A 339 22.12 0.21 19.88
N PHE A 340 22.98 -0.60 20.49
CA PHE A 340 23.63 -1.73 19.81
C PHE A 340 22.60 -2.77 19.35
N ALA A 341 21.63 -3.12 20.22
CA ALA A 341 20.56 -4.02 19.85
C ALA A 341 19.72 -3.46 18.67
N ALA A 342 19.44 -2.15 18.68
CA ALA A 342 18.71 -1.48 17.61
C ALA A 342 19.48 -1.51 16.27
N PHE A 343 20.79 -1.23 16.29
CA PHE A 343 21.62 -1.34 15.08
C PHE A 343 21.63 -2.76 14.52
N GLY A 344 21.78 -3.77 15.41
CA GLY A 344 21.71 -5.18 15.00
C GLY A 344 20.37 -5.55 14.37
N LEU A 345 19.27 -5.09 14.96
CA LEU A 345 17.92 -5.34 14.45
C LEU A 345 17.71 -4.67 13.07
N VAL A 346 18.14 -3.40 12.90
CA VAL A 346 18.02 -2.69 11.62
C VAL A 346 18.93 -3.30 10.54
N ALA A 347 20.14 -3.74 10.91
CA ALA A 347 21.00 -4.45 9.97
C ALA A 347 20.39 -5.77 9.50
N LEU A 348 19.82 -6.54 10.43
CA LEU A 348 19.10 -7.78 10.11
C LEU A 348 17.87 -7.51 9.23
N GLN A 349 17.10 -6.48 9.55
CA GLN A 349 15.95 -6.05 8.76
C GLN A 349 16.36 -5.62 7.36
N GLY A 350 17.41 -4.81 7.24
CA GLY A 350 17.96 -4.40 5.96
C GLY A 350 18.44 -5.59 5.12
N TRP A 351 19.08 -6.55 5.77
CA TRP A 351 19.51 -7.78 5.08
C TRP A 351 18.31 -8.62 4.60
N ALA A 352 17.29 -8.80 5.44
CA ALA A 352 16.06 -9.50 5.06
C ALA A 352 15.35 -8.79 3.88
N ALA A 353 15.25 -7.47 3.92
CA ALA A 353 14.67 -6.65 2.86
C ALA A 353 15.48 -6.74 1.55
N TRP A 354 16.79 -6.64 1.63
CA TRP A 354 17.70 -6.83 0.47
C TRP A 354 17.57 -8.23 -0.11
N SER A 355 17.65 -9.26 0.71
CA SER A 355 17.55 -10.66 0.27
C SER A 355 16.22 -10.92 -0.43
N PHE A 356 15.12 -10.39 0.10
CA PHE A 356 13.83 -10.48 -0.53
C PHE A 356 13.79 -9.76 -1.88
N SER A 357 14.32 -8.52 -1.96
CA SER A 357 14.36 -7.76 -3.20
C SER A 357 15.24 -8.43 -4.27
N ALA A 358 16.42 -8.95 -3.89
CA ALA A 358 17.36 -9.59 -4.80
C ALA A 358 16.87 -10.92 -5.38
N HIS A 359 16.04 -11.65 -4.62
CA HIS A 359 15.52 -12.97 -5.03
C HIS A 359 14.01 -12.92 -5.35
N PHE A 360 13.47 -11.72 -5.54
CA PHE A 360 12.08 -11.58 -5.89
C PHE A 360 11.79 -12.22 -7.25
N SER A 361 10.84 -13.14 -7.26
CA SER A 361 10.20 -13.59 -8.49
C SER A 361 8.73 -13.21 -8.42
N THR A 362 8.13 -12.86 -9.53
CA THR A 362 6.69 -12.54 -9.60
C THR A 362 5.83 -13.71 -9.10
N GLY A 363 6.40 -14.89 -8.96
CA GLY A 363 5.76 -16.13 -8.44
C GLY A 363 4.54 -16.59 -9.24
N ALA A 364 3.94 -15.71 -10.00
CA ALA A 364 2.74 -15.98 -10.77
C ALA A 364 3.13 -16.31 -12.22
N LYS A 365 2.78 -17.54 -12.62
CA LYS A 365 3.01 -18.03 -13.99
C LYS A 365 2.47 -17.03 -15.02
N GLY A 366 3.33 -16.58 -15.93
CA GLY A 366 2.97 -15.70 -17.03
C GLY A 366 2.94 -14.19 -16.72
N ARG A 367 3.23 -13.74 -15.50
CA ARG A 367 3.47 -12.33 -15.23
C ARG A 367 4.87 -11.93 -15.67
N ILE A 368 4.95 -10.82 -16.40
CA ILE A 368 6.24 -10.20 -16.70
C ILE A 368 6.68 -9.35 -15.49
N ASN A 369 7.99 -9.27 -15.29
CA ASN A 369 8.56 -8.39 -14.28
C ASN A 369 8.88 -7.00 -14.88
N ARG A 370 9.31 -6.07 -14.03
CA ARG A 370 9.63 -4.71 -14.43
C ARG A 370 10.67 -4.65 -15.56
N ALA A 371 11.79 -5.34 -15.45
CA ALA A 371 12.85 -5.31 -16.45
C ALA A 371 12.39 -5.85 -17.82
N GLN A 372 11.55 -6.88 -17.81
CA GLN A 372 10.92 -7.40 -19.02
C GLN A 372 9.98 -6.38 -19.66
N ALA A 373 9.16 -5.71 -18.84
CA ALA A 373 8.25 -4.68 -19.32
C ALA A 373 9.00 -3.46 -19.89
N GLU A 374 10.06 -2.99 -19.22
CA GLU A 374 10.91 -1.89 -19.69
C GLU A 374 11.56 -2.23 -21.04
N ALA A 375 12.16 -3.42 -21.17
CA ALA A 375 12.74 -3.87 -22.45
C ALA A 375 11.69 -3.97 -23.56
N PHE A 376 10.46 -4.40 -23.23
CA PHE A 376 9.38 -4.44 -24.20
C PHE A 376 8.89 -3.02 -24.59
N CYS A 377 8.83 -2.09 -23.66
CA CYS A 377 8.55 -0.68 -23.95
C CYS A 377 9.55 -0.09 -24.96
N GLU A 378 10.86 -0.39 -24.81
CA GLU A 378 11.86 0.04 -25.80
C GLU A 378 11.60 -0.51 -27.21
N VAL A 379 11.10 -1.74 -27.33
CA VAL A 379 10.71 -2.32 -28.62
C VAL A 379 9.51 -1.58 -29.21
N LEU A 380 8.51 -1.28 -28.38
CA LEU A 380 7.32 -0.54 -28.81
C LEU A 380 7.66 0.90 -29.24
N GLU A 381 8.56 1.56 -28.56
CA GLU A 381 8.99 2.93 -28.87
C GLU A 381 9.73 3.06 -30.21
N ARG A 382 10.42 2.00 -30.63
CA ARG A 382 11.09 1.92 -31.93
C ARG A 382 10.09 1.75 -33.10
N THR A 383 8.89 1.29 -32.81
CA THR A 383 7.82 1.24 -33.79
C THR A 383 7.20 2.62 -33.92
N LYS A 384 7.17 3.20 -35.14
CA LYS A 384 6.72 4.58 -35.39
C LYS A 384 5.20 4.81 -35.22
N THR A 385 4.45 3.81 -34.86
CA THR A 385 2.99 3.86 -34.61
C THR A 385 2.74 4.03 -33.12
N PRO A 386 1.77 4.87 -32.67
CA PRO A 386 1.34 4.88 -31.28
C PRO A 386 0.91 3.46 -30.92
N ALA A 387 1.67 2.83 -30.06
CA ALA A 387 1.48 1.43 -29.78
C ALA A 387 0.33 1.28 -28.77
N ALA A 388 -0.69 0.51 -29.15
CA ALA A 388 -1.65 -0.03 -28.21
C ALA A 388 -1.22 -1.46 -27.86
N VAL A 389 -1.43 -1.87 -26.61
CA VAL A 389 -1.15 -3.22 -26.13
C VAL A 389 -2.37 -3.86 -25.53
N MET A 390 -2.52 -5.17 -25.77
CA MET A 390 -3.53 -6.00 -25.12
C MET A 390 -2.87 -7.24 -24.52
N GLY A 391 -3.31 -7.66 -23.35
CA GLY A 391 -2.74 -8.82 -22.67
C GLY A 391 -3.46 -9.14 -21.36
N SER A 392 -2.85 -9.95 -20.48
CA SER A 392 -3.38 -10.11 -19.14
C SER A 392 -3.40 -8.77 -18.38
N TYR A 393 -4.29 -8.62 -17.42
CA TYR A 393 -4.39 -7.46 -16.52
C TYR A 393 -3.02 -6.99 -16.02
N TRP A 394 -2.22 -7.94 -15.54
CA TRP A 394 -0.92 -7.64 -14.95
C TRP A 394 0.10 -7.11 -15.95
N ASN A 395 0.07 -7.61 -17.18
CA ASN A 395 1.05 -7.28 -18.20
C ASN A 395 0.68 -6.01 -18.97
N ALA A 396 -0.59 -5.86 -19.36
CA ALA A 396 -1.06 -4.71 -20.12
C ALA A 396 -0.88 -3.38 -19.35
N TYR A 397 -1.32 -3.33 -18.08
CA TYR A 397 -1.18 -2.11 -17.27
C TYR A 397 0.26 -1.83 -16.89
N LEU A 398 1.09 -2.86 -16.66
CA LEU A 398 2.50 -2.64 -16.34
C LEU A 398 3.23 -1.96 -17.51
N VAL A 399 2.99 -2.41 -18.74
CA VAL A 399 3.58 -1.84 -19.95
C VAL A 399 3.06 -0.41 -20.19
N ASP A 400 1.76 -0.17 -20.07
CA ASP A 400 1.15 1.18 -20.17
C ASP A 400 1.78 2.16 -19.17
N GLY A 401 1.84 1.79 -17.90
CA GLY A 401 2.35 2.65 -16.84
C GLY A 401 3.86 2.95 -16.91
N LEU A 402 4.64 2.08 -17.57
CA LEU A 402 6.08 2.29 -17.74
C LEU A 402 6.44 3.06 -19.01
N SER A 403 5.67 2.91 -20.09
CA SER A 403 6.03 3.51 -21.37
C SER A 403 5.63 4.98 -21.50
N GLY A 404 4.54 5.41 -20.86
CA GLY A 404 3.97 6.75 -21.01
C GLY A 404 3.50 7.11 -22.45
N LYS A 405 3.69 6.22 -23.42
CA LYS A 405 3.34 6.42 -24.84
C LYS A 405 2.38 5.36 -25.39
N VAL A 406 2.21 4.28 -24.64
CA VAL A 406 1.40 3.13 -25.00
C VAL A 406 0.11 3.17 -24.20
N VAL A 407 -0.99 2.72 -24.78
CA VAL A 407 -2.24 2.49 -24.03
C VAL A 407 -2.45 1.00 -23.88
N GLY A 408 -2.56 0.53 -22.63
CA GLY A 408 -2.76 -0.86 -22.29
C GLY A 408 -4.20 -1.20 -21.96
N LEU A 409 -4.70 -2.30 -22.50
CA LEU A 409 -6.02 -2.83 -22.21
C LEU A 409 -5.92 -4.32 -21.84
N PRO A 410 -6.50 -4.79 -20.71
CA PRO A 410 -6.65 -6.21 -20.47
C PRO A 410 -7.49 -6.86 -21.58
N PHE A 411 -7.29 -8.16 -21.84
CA PHE A 411 -8.20 -8.88 -22.73
C PHE A 411 -9.62 -8.94 -22.14
N ASP A 412 -10.65 -9.17 -22.95
CA ASP A 412 -12.06 -9.03 -22.56
C ASP A 412 -12.55 -10.00 -21.47
N GLY A 413 -11.82 -11.09 -21.23
CA GLY A 413 -12.04 -12.01 -20.09
C GLY A 413 -11.55 -11.50 -18.74
N GLU A 414 -10.84 -10.36 -18.70
CA GLU A 414 -10.31 -9.78 -17.46
C GLU A 414 -10.92 -8.40 -17.13
N HIS A 415 -10.70 -7.96 -15.90
CA HIS A 415 -11.30 -6.73 -15.40
C HIS A 415 -10.61 -5.48 -15.93
N CYS A 416 -11.29 -4.71 -16.82
CA CYS A 416 -10.84 -3.38 -17.21
C CYS A 416 -11.09 -2.36 -16.08
N ARG A 417 -10.03 -1.73 -15.58
CA ARG A 417 -10.10 -0.73 -14.51
C ARG A 417 -10.61 0.62 -14.98
N ASN A 418 -10.35 0.98 -16.21
CA ASN A 418 -10.79 2.26 -16.75
C ASN A 418 -11.27 2.15 -18.20
N ARG A 419 -12.58 2.00 -18.38
CA ARG A 419 -13.20 1.88 -19.68
C ARG A 419 -13.08 3.12 -20.57
N ARG A 420 -12.71 4.29 -20.00
CA ARG A 420 -12.49 5.51 -20.79
C ARG A 420 -11.41 5.34 -21.85
N TYR A 421 -10.49 4.42 -21.64
CA TYR A 421 -9.36 4.17 -22.55
C TYR A 421 -9.55 2.96 -23.46
N GLU A 422 -10.66 2.21 -23.33
CA GLU A 422 -10.99 1.11 -24.24
C GLU A 422 -10.98 1.58 -25.70
N GLY A 423 -11.61 2.72 -25.98
CA GLY A 423 -11.68 3.28 -27.31
C GLY A 423 -10.32 3.58 -27.94
N ALA A 424 -9.33 3.99 -27.16
CA ALA A 424 -8.00 4.27 -27.66
C ALA A 424 -7.30 3.01 -28.19
N VAL A 425 -7.45 1.88 -27.48
CA VAL A 425 -6.90 0.59 -27.93
C VAL A 425 -7.73 -0.01 -29.06
N LEU A 426 -9.06 -0.02 -28.90
CA LEU A 426 -9.95 -0.66 -29.86
C LEU A 426 -10.03 0.07 -31.21
N ASN A 427 -9.71 1.35 -31.27
CA ASN A 427 -9.66 2.13 -32.52
C ASN A 427 -8.24 2.26 -33.09
N ALA A 428 -7.24 1.65 -32.46
CA ALA A 428 -5.90 1.62 -33.03
C ALA A 428 -5.85 0.73 -34.29
N ASP A 429 -5.09 1.15 -35.30
CA ASP A 429 -4.92 0.38 -36.55
C ASP A 429 -4.16 -0.94 -36.30
N SER A 430 -3.28 -0.93 -35.30
CA SER A 430 -2.53 -2.11 -34.90
C SER A 430 -2.34 -2.15 -33.37
N VAL A 431 -2.41 -3.37 -32.81
CA VAL A 431 -2.28 -3.64 -31.38
C VAL A 431 -1.26 -4.77 -31.17
N ALA A 432 -0.34 -4.60 -30.23
CA ALA A 432 0.55 -5.67 -29.82
C ALA A 432 -0.14 -6.54 -28.74
N PHE A 433 -0.39 -7.79 -29.05
CA PHE A 433 -0.95 -8.73 -28.07
C PHE A 433 0.18 -9.45 -27.33
N ILE A 434 0.18 -9.34 -26.00
CA ILE A 434 1.14 -10.00 -25.11
C ILE A 434 0.58 -11.37 -24.75
N GLY A 435 1.28 -12.44 -25.12
CA GLY A 435 0.85 -13.83 -24.87
C GLY A 435 1.07 -14.28 -23.42
N ASN A 436 2.09 -13.72 -22.73
CA ASN A 436 2.44 -14.12 -21.37
C ASN A 436 1.23 -14.04 -20.42
N GLY A 437 0.94 -15.18 -19.75
CA GLY A 437 -0.14 -15.24 -18.76
C GLY A 437 -1.56 -15.22 -19.31
N TRP A 438 -1.70 -15.27 -20.62
CA TRP A 438 -3.00 -15.28 -21.29
C TRP A 438 -3.09 -16.40 -22.36
N LEU A 439 -2.22 -16.35 -23.38
CA LEU A 439 -2.23 -17.31 -24.49
C LEU A 439 -0.88 -18.02 -24.58
N ASP A 440 -0.88 -19.34 -24.61
CA ASP A 440 0.35 -20.11 -24.87
C ASP A 440 0.81 -19.97 -26.31
N VAL A 441 -0.13 -19.84 -27.24
CA VAL A 441 0.13 -19.58 -28.67
C VAL A 441 -0.73 -18.38 -29.11
N LEU A 442 -0.11 -17.41 -29.78
CA LEU A 442 -0.80 -16.27 -30.38
C LEU A 442 -1.32 -16.68 -31.76
N PRO A 443 -2.65 -16.90 -31.96
CA PRO A 443 -3.21 -17.45 -33.19
C PRO A 443 -3.17 -16.42 -34.33
N ASP A 444 -3.47 -16.86 -35.56
CA ASP A 444 -3.52 -15.96 -36.72
C ASP A 444 -4.72 -15.02 -36.70
N SER A 445 -5.80 -15.41 -36.02
CA SER A 445 -6.97 -14.56 -35.81
C SER A 445 -7.54 -14.79 -34.41
N LEU A 446 -8.04 -13.73 -33.78
CA LEU A 446 -8.72 -13.81 -32.48
C LEU A 446 -9.77 -12.71 -32.34
N ASN A 447 -10.78 -12.99 -31.50
CA ASN A 447 -11.85 -12.05 -31.18
C ASN A 447 -11.64 -11.47 -29.79
N GLN A 448 -11.67 -10.12 -29.71
CA GLN A 448 -11.60 -9.41 -28.44
C GLN A 448 -12.50 -8.19 -28.48
N TYR A 449 -13.28 -7.97 -27.43
CA TYR A 449 -14.24 -6.87 -27.35
C TYR A 449 -15.22 -6.80 -28.55
N GLY A 450 -15.63 -7.97 -29.05
CA GLY A 450 -16.54 -8.06 -30.19
C GLY A 450 -15.92 -7.68 -31.54
N ARG A 451 -14.59 -7.56 -31.63
CA ARG A 451 -13.85 -7.25 -32.85
C ARG A 451 -12.93 -8.40 -33.26
N THR A 452 -12.76 -8.57 -34.55
CA THR A 452 -11.83 -9.57 -35.10
C THR A 452 -10.49 -8.92 -35.39
N TRP A 453 -9.44 -9.54 -34.90
CA TRP A 453 -8.06 -9.12 -35.03
C TRP A 453 -7.25 -10.17 -35.77
N ASN A 454 -6.59 -9.78 -36.84
CA ASN A 454 -5.75 -10.67 -37.64
C ASN A 454 -4.26 -10.37 -37.42
N ALA A 455 -3.47 -11.41 -37.31
CA ALA A 455 -2.03 -11.28 -37.15
C ALA A 455 -1.38 -10.53 -38.30
N ALA A 456 -0.54 -9.58 -38.00
CA ALA A 456 0.20 -8.74 -38.93
C ALA A 456 1.70 -9.08 -38.95
N GLY A 457 2.06 -10.34 -38.69
CA GLY A 457 3.44 -10.82 -38.68
C GLY A 457 3.58 -12.10 -37.87
N SER A 458 4.80 -12.58 -37.71
CA SER A 458 5.12 -13.71 -36.83
C SER A 458 5.12 -13.31 -35.35
N THR A 459 4.97 -14.31 -34.47
CA THR A 459 5.22 -14.11 -33.04
C THR A 459 6.68 -13.75 -32.82
N ALA A 460 6.91 -12.74 -32.01
CA ALA A 460 8.22 -12.25 -31.62
C ALA A 460 8.38 -12.32 -30.10
N GLU A 461 9.62 -12.22 -29.63
CA GLU A 461 9.95 -12.18 -28.20
C GLU A 461 10.93 -11.06 -27.92
N ALA A 462 10.69 -10.32 -26.83
CA ALA A 462 11.57 -9.30 -26.31
C ALA A 462 11.82 -9.57 -24.81
N ASN A 463 13.00 -9.99 -24.46
CA ASN A 463 13.42 -10.28 -23.08
C ASN A 463 12.40 -11.14 -22.30
N GLY A 464 11.92 -12.23 -22.92
CA GLY A 464 10.92 -13.14 -22.32
C GLY A 464 9.47 -12.64 -22.40
N VAL A 465 9.22 -11.49 -23.03
CA VAL A 465 7.87 -11.03 -23.38
C VAL A 465 7.53 -11.51 -24.75
N ARG A 466 6.62 -12.46 -24.85
CA ARG A 466 6.14 -13.00 -26.10
C ARG A 466 4.98 -12.18 -26.60
N TYR A 467 5.07 -11.66 -27.82
CA TYR A 467 4.05 -10.80 -28.41
C TYR A 467 3.89 -11.03 -29.90
N ARG A 468 2.75 -10.55 -30.44
CA ARG A 468 2.46 -10.54 -31.88
C ARG A 468 1.64 -9.30 -32.19
N TRP A 469 1.91 -8.68 -33.35
CA TRP A 469 1.12 -7.56 -33.86
C TRP A 469 -0.14 -8.07 -34.52
N TYR A 470 -1.23 -7.37 -34.30
CA TYR A 470 -2.52 -7.63 -34.94
C TYR A 470 -3.07 -6.36 -35.54
N ARG A 471 -3.79 -6.51 -36.63
CA ARG A 471 -4.57 -5.45 -37.28
C ARG A 471 -6.05 -5.78 -37.17
N ARG A 472 -6.83 -4.73 -37.00
CA ARG A 472 -8.28 -4.83 -37.03
C ARG A 472 -8.75 -5.11 -38.47
N LEU A 473 -9.79 -5.92 -38.64
CA LEU A 473 -10.37 -6.25 -39.94
C LEU A 473 -11.51 -5.34 -40.36
N ASP A 474 -12.15 -4.63 -39.43
CA ASP A 474 -13.37 -3.85 -39.57
C ASP A 474 -13.16 -2.34 -39.37
#